data_b72e66c95766838fe8105cf4a08d2f55
#
_entry.id   b72e66c95766838fe8105cf4a08d2f55
#
_cell.length_a   1.000
_cell.length_b   1.000
_cell.length_c   1.000
_cell.angle_alpha   90.00
_cell.angle_beta   90.00
_cell.angle_gamma   90.00
#
_symmetry.space_group_name_H-M   'P 1'
#
loop_
_entity.id
_entity.type
_entity.pdbx_description
1 polymer ?
#
loop_
_entity_poly.entity_id
_entity_poly.type
_entity_poly.pdbx_seq_one_letter_code
_entity_poly.pdbx_strand_id
1 'polypeptide(L)'
;MRRTKEEAEKTRLKVIEAALTLFSRNGYSSTTLAMIAKEAGYSRGPIYWHFKNKDDLYQAVLAYSQEPLDALVAEAAASHQQPLQAIERFASRWLELLVEDAWFRQSFEILLNKTELTEALAPTLKRERKLTRRIIDALSALVAEAQRQSLLPAAQSPESLALLIYTQLMGVTQSWLFAPRLFSLKQQRSFFVERLQALLSLP
;
A
#
# COMPACT_ATOMS: atom_id res chain seq x y z
N MET A 1 27.40 -22.27 15.75
CA MET A 1 26.95 -21.19 16.65
C MET A 1 25.49 -20.90 16.33
N ARG A 2 24.56 -20.99 17.31
CA ARG A 2 23.12 -20.76 17.09
C ARG A 2 22.94 -19.24 16.99
N ARG A 3 22.46 -18.75 15.82
CA ARG A 3 22.13 -17.31 15.65
C ARG A 3 21.10 -16.89 16.67
N THR A 4 21.27 -15.70 17.25
CA THR A 4 20.26 -15.11 18.14
C THR A 4 19.00 -14.77 17.34
N LYS A 5 17.86 -14.65 18.01
CA LYS A 5 16.59 -14.24 17.37
C LYS A 5 16.74 -12.86 16.68
N GLU A 6 17.51 -11.97 17.27
CA GLU A 6 17.80 -10.64 16.74
C GLU A 6 18.64 -10.68 15.46
N GLU A 7 19.70 -11.52 15.42
CA GLU A 7 20.51 -11.71 14.22
C GLU A 7 19.71 -12.33 13.07
N ALA A 8 18.80 -13.23 13.39
CA ALA A 8 17.90 -13.83 12.41
C ALA A 8 16.96 -12.77 11.81
N GLU A 9 16.33 -11.91 12.63
CA GLU A 9 15.45 -10.84 12.15
C GLU A 9 16.21 -9.79 11.34
N LYS A 10 17.41 -9.41 11.76
CA LYS A 10 18.28 -8.52 10.99
C LYS A 10 18.63 -9.10 9.61
N THR A 11 18.87 -10.41 9.54
CA THR A 11 19.12 -11.09 8.26
C THR A 11 17.86 -11.08 7.38
N ARG A 12 16.70 -11.36 7.98
CA ARG A 12 15.39 -11.34 7.29
C ARG A 12 15.12 -9.96 6.67
N LEU A 13 15.28 -8.89 7.43
CA LEU A 13 15.07 -7.53 6.95
C LEU A 13 16.01 -7.14 5.82
N LYS A 14 17.30 -7.50 5.90
CA LYS A 14 18.25 -7.27 4.80
C LYS A 14 17.87 -8.01 3.51
N VAL A 15 17.32 -9.21 3.63
CA VAL A 15 16.83 -9.97 2.46
C VAL A 15 15.59 -9.30 1.86
N ILE A 16 14.66 -8.80 2.69
CA ILE A 16 13.48 -8.05 2.24
C ILE A 16 13.90 -6.75 1.51
N GLU A 17 14.85 -6.01 2.06
CA GLU A 17 15.38 -4.78 1.46
C GLU A 17 16.04 -5.04 0.10
N ALA A 18 16.89 -6.05 0.00
CA ALA A 18 17.51 -6.47 -1.26
C ALA A 18 16.46 -6.92 -2.29
N ALA A 19 15.43 -7.65 -1.84
CA ALA A 19 14.34 -8.09 -2.70
C ALA A 19 13.51 -6.90 -3.21
N LEU A 20 13.15 -5.93 -2.36
CA LEU A 20 12.45 -4.72 -2.74
C LEU A 20 13.23 -3.95 -3.82
N THR A 21 14.52 -3.75 -3.60
CA THR A 21 15.43 -3.08 -4.54
C THR A 21 15.45 -3.78 -5.90
N LEU A 22 15.61 -5.10 -5.92
CA LEU A 22 15.71 -5.87 -7.16
C LEU A 22 14.35 -5.99 -7.87
N PHE A 23 13.25 -6.20 -7.15
CA PHE A 23 11.91 -6.20 -7.75
C PHE A 23 11.56 -4.84 -8.35
N SER A 24 11.91 -3.75 -7.67
CA SER A 24 11.73 -2.38 -8.19
C SER A 24 12.56 -2.11 -9.43
N ARG A 25 13.80 -2.63 -9.51
CA ARG A 25 14.70 -2.42 -10.64
C ARG A 25 14.38 -3.32 -11.84
N ASN A 26 14.23 -4.63 -11.60
CA ASN A 26 14.19 -5.65 -12.64
C ASN A 26 12.79 -6.21 -12.91
N GLY A 27 11.82 -5.94 -12.03
CA GLY A 27 10.52 -6.59 -12.00
C GLY A 27 10.55 -7.95 -11.29
N TYR A 28 9.35 -8.46 -10.98
CA TYR A 28 9.20 -9.73 -10.27
C TYR A 28 9.75 -10.91 -11.07
N SER A 29 9.34 -11.05 -12.34
CA SER A 29 9.67 -12.22 -13.15
C SER A 29 11.18 -12.40 -13.37
N SER A 30 11.91 -11.30 -13.65
CA SER A 30 13.34 -11.31 -13.94
C SER A 30 14.23 -11.38 -12.70
N THR A 31 13.69 -11.31 -11.48
CA THR A 31 14.43 -11.38 -10.23
C THR A 31 14.45 -12.80 -9.69
N THR A 32 15.63 -13.31 -9.32
CA THR A 32 15.82 -14.65 -8.75
C THR A 32 16.28 -14.57 -7.29
N LEU A 33 16.01 -15.63 -6.49
CA LEU A 33 16.52 -15.73 -5.13
C LEU A 33 18.05 -15.70 -5.06
N ALA A 34 18.75 -16.16 -6.11
CA ALA A 34 20.21 -16.08 -6.18
C ALA A 34 20.70 -14.62 -6.32
N MET A 35 20.01 -13.80 -7.13
CA MET A 35 20.31 -12.37 -7.25
C MET A 35 20.06 -11.65 -5.92
N ILE A 36 18.94 -11.96 -5.26
CA ILE A 36 18.59 -11.37 -3.96
C ILE A 36 19.63 -11.76 -2.89
N ALA A 37 20.07 -13.02 -2.85
CA ALA A 37 21.11 -13.46 -1.93
C ALA A 37 22.40 -12.65 -2.10
N LYS A 38 22.85 -12.48 -3.34
CA LYS A 38 24.05 -11.71 -3.68
C LYS A 38 23.91 -10.25 -3.27
N GLU A 39 22.77 -9.61 -3.58
CA GLU A 39 22.48 -8.21 -3.22
C GLU A 39 22.45 -8.01 -1.72
N ALA A 40 21.87 -8.96 -0.96
CA ALA A 40 21.82 -8.93 0.50
C ALA A 40 23.17 -9.24 1.17
N GLY A 41 24.18 -9.65 0.41
CA GLY A 41 25.50 -10.05 0.94
C GLY A 41 25.49 -11.41 1.62
N TYR A 42 24.59 -12.32 1.23
CA TYR A 42 24.47 -13.66 1.82
C TYR A 42 24.60 -14.77 0.74
N SER A 43 24.86 -15.99 1.21
CA SER A 43 24.64 -17.19 0.44
C SER A 43 23.14 -17.52 0.36
N ARG A 44 22.73 -18.49 -0.46
CA ARG A 44 21.32 -18.90 -0.61
C ARG A 44 20.70 -19.49 0.67
N GLY A 45 21.52 -20.15 1.51
CA GLY A 45 21.03 -20.83 2.73
C GLY A 45 20.17 -19.94 3.66
N PRO A 46 20.66 -18.75 4.07
CA PRO A 46 19.88 -17.82 4.88
C PRO A 46 18.54 -17.43 4.29
N ILE A 47 18.42 -17.33 2.95
CA ILE A 47 17.12 -17.01 2.31
C ILE A 47 16.13 -18.14 2.51
N TYR A 48 16.51 -19.38 2.19
CA TYR A 48 15.63 -20.56 2.32
C TYR A 48 15.27 -20.88 3.78
N TRP A 49 16.04 -20.37 4.73
CA TRP A 49 15.70 -20.48 6.14
C TRP A 49 14.54 -19.55 6.53
N HIS A 50 14.43 -18.37 5.88
CA HIS A 50 13.39 -17.37 6.16
C HIS A 50 12.18 -17.47 5.22
N PHE A 51 12.39 -17.86 3.97
CA PHE A 51 11.38 -17.81 2.90
C PHE A 51 11.39 -19.11 2.10
N LYS A 52 10.22 -19.71 1.94
CA LYS A 52 10.03 -20.99 1.24
C LYS A 52 10.37 -20.89 -0.25
N ASN A 53 10.01 -19.78 -0.87
CA ASN A 53 10.17 -19.52 -2.29
C ASN A 53 10.18 -18.01 -2.56
N LYS A 54 10.25 -17.63 -3.84
CA LYS A 54 10.25 -16.23 -4.27
C LYS A 54 8.91 -15.54 -3.96
N ASP A 55 7.79 -16.25 -4.04
CA ASP A 55 6.45 -15.70 -3.81
C ASP A 55 6.26 -15.37 -2.32
N ASP A 56 6.74 -16.23 -1.43
CA ASP A 56 6.72 -16.00 0.02
C ASP A 56 7.55 -14.76 0.41
N LEU A 57 8.74 -14.61 -0.21
CA LEU A 57 9.55 -13.41 -0.04
C LEU A 57 8.86 -12.17 -0.63
N TYR A 58 8.22 -12.29 -1.78
CA TYR A 58 7.47 -11.20 -2.41
C TYR A 58 6.31 -10.72 -1.53
N GLN A 59 5.54 -11.66 -0.95
CA GLN A 59 4.50 -11.34 0.04
C GLN A 59 5.07 -10.61 1.25
N ALA A 60 6.23 -11.06 1.76
CA ALA A 60 6.87 -10.42 2.89
C ALA A 60 7.36 -8.99 2.56
N VAL A 61 7.85 -8.76 1.34
CA VAL A 61 8.21 -7.42 0.84
C VAL A 61 7.00 -6.50 0.83
N LEU A 62 5.88 -6.92 0.21
CA LEU A 62 4.65 -6.12 0.18
C LEU A 62 4.09 -5.89 1.58
N ALA A 63 4.05 -6.94 2.43
CA ALA A 63 3.54 -6.83 3.79
C ALA A 63 4.32 -5.81 4.62
N TYR A 64 5.65 -5.85 4.57
CA TYR A 64 6.52 -4.92 5.28
C TYR A 64 6.38 -3.49 4.77
N SER A 65 6.41 -3.32 3.45
CA SER A 65 6.35 -1.99 2.81
C SER A 65 4.98 -1.32 2.95
N GLN A 66 3.91 -2.09 3.18
CA GLN A 66 2.54 -1.61 3.34
C GLN A 66 2.10 -1.49 4.81
N GLU A 67 2.99 -1.74 5.78
CA GLU A 67 2.69 -1.59 7.20
C GLU A 67 2.10 -0.20 7.55
N PRO A 68 2.61 0.93 6.99
CA PRO A 68 2.01 2.24 7.20
C PRO A 68 0.54 2.33 6.75
N LEU A 69 0.15 1.58 5.71
CA LEU A 69 -1.23 1.54 5.23
C LEU A 69 -2.13 0.75 6.19
N ASP A 70 -1.64 -0.35 6.77
CA ASP A 70 -2.38 -1.08 7.80
C ASP A 70 -2.66 -0.20 9.03
N ALA A 71 -1.68 0.60 9.46
CA ALA A 71 -1.85 1.58 10.54
C ALA A 71 -2.88 2.66 10.19
N LEU A 72 -2.83 3.18 8.96
CA LEU A 72 -3.76 4.19 8.47
C LEU A 72 -5.21 3.68 8.42
N VAL A 73 -5.41 2.42 8.01
CA VAL A 73 -6.73 1.76 8.02
C VAL A 73 -7.24 1.59 9.45
N ALA A 74 -6.37 1.20 10.38
CA ALA A 74 -6.75 1.04 11.79
C ALA A 74 -7.12 2.38 12.43
N GLU A 75 -6.40 3.46 12.13
CA GLU A 75 -6.72 4.82 12.57
C GLU A 75 -8.08 5.27 12.02
N ALA A 76 -8.33 5.08 10.73
CA ALA A 76 -9.61 5.39 10.11
C ALA A 76 -10.77 4.65 10.80
N ALA A 77 -10.61 3.36 11.05
CA ALA A 77 -11.61 2.54 11.73
C ALA A 77 -11.90 2.98 13.18
N ALA A 78 -10.99 3.67 13.85
CA ALA A 78 -11.15 4.16 15.20
C ALA A 78 -11.72 5.61 15.28
N SER A 79 -11.82 6.34 14.17
CA SER A 79 -12.04 7.79 14.14
C SER A 79 -13.50 8.19 13.86
N HIS A 80 -14.48 7.66 14.60
CA HIS A 80 -15.91 7.90 14.33
C HIS A 80 -16.42 9.29 14.72
N GLN A 81 -15.77 10.00 15.65
CA GLN A 81 -16.28 11.30 16.15
C GLN A 81 -16.15 12.44 15.12
N GLN A 82 -15.15 12.37 14.25
CA GLN A 82 -14.86 13.39 13.24
C GLN A 82 -14.66 12.74 11.86
N PRO A 83 -15.72 12.16 11.28
CA PRO A 83 -15.58 11.28 10.12
C PRO A 83 -15.03 11.98 8.88
N LEU A 84 -15.42 13.22 8.59
CA LEU A 84 -14.89 13.97 7.43
C LEU A 84 -13.38 14.27 7.57
N GLN A 85 -12.97 14.65 8.78
CA GLN A 85 -11.55 14.89 9.06
C GLN A 85 -10.74 13.58 9.00
N ALA A 86 -11.35 12.47 9.41
CA ALA A 86 -10.70 11.16 9.30
C ALA A 86 -10.49 10.74 7.84
N ILE A 87 -11.49 10.98 6.96
CA ILE A 87 -11.37 10.76 5.52
C ILE A 87 -10.28 11.66 4.91
N GLU A 88 -10.26 12.92 5.28
CA GLU A 88 -9.24 13.88 4.84
C GLU A 88 -7.83 13.45 5.28
N ARG A 89 -7.65 13.10 6.56
CA ARG A 89 -6.37 12.61 7.07
C ARG A 89 -5.94 11.34 6.34
N PHE A 90 -6.87 10.41 6.12
CA PHE A 90 -6.60 9.18 5.38
C PHE A 90 -6.06 9.49 3.98
N ALA A 91 -6.77 10.32 3.22
CA ALA A 91 -6.39 10.69 1.87
C ALA A 91 -5.06 11.46 1.83
N SER A 92 -4.89 12.45 2.72
CA SER A 92 -3.67 13.24 2.81
C SER A 92 -2.47 12.38 3.17
N ARG A 93 -2.60 11.50 4.16
CA ARG A 93 -1.51 10.63 4.61
C ARG A 93 -1.14 9.56 3.57
N TRP A 94 -2.12 9.01 2.85
CA TRP A 94 -1.85 8.11 1.73
C TRP A 94 -0.94 8.77 0.69
N LEU A 95 -1.29 9.98 0.22
CA LEU A 95 -0.52 10.71 -0.77
C LEU A 95 0.85 11.17 -0.24
N GLU A 96 0.93 11.50 1.04
CA GLU A 96 2.18 11.84 1.73
C GLU A 96 3.14 10.65 1.78
N LEU A 97 2.67 9.46 2.17
CA LEU A 97 3.45 8.23 2.18
C LEU A 97 4.04 7.90 0.80
N LEU A 98 3.30 8.12 -0.28
CA LEU A 98 3.83 7.92 -1.63
C LEU A 98 5.04 8.82 -1.93
N VAL A 99 5.05 10.04 -1.39
CA VAL A 99 6.16 11.02 -1.60
C VAL A 99 7.33 10.73 -0.66
N GLU A 100 7.05 10.49 0.61
CA GLU A 100 8.05 10.48 1.68
C GLU A 100 8.62 9.11 1.99
N ASP A 101 7.81 8.05 1.86
CA ASP A 101 8.23 6.68 2.16
C ASP A 101 8.59 5.93 0.88
N ALA A 102 9.88 5.70 0.68
CA ALA A 102 10.39 5.00 -0.49
C ALA A 102 9.92 3.54 -0.56
N TRP A 103 9.78 2.85 0.59
CA TRP A 103 9.34 1.46 0.65
C TRP A 103 7.87 1.34 0.30
N PHE A 104 7.04 2.22 0.87
CA PHE A 104 5.62 2.32 0.53
C PHE A 104 5.42 2.58 -0.96
N ARG A 105 6.08 3.58 -1.51
CA ARG A 105 6.02 3.91 -2.95
C ARG A 105 6.44 2.75 -3.84
N GLN A 106 7.59 2.13 -3.55
CA GLN A 106 8.12 1.01 -4.34
C GLN A 106 7.20 -0.21 -4.30
N SER A 107 6.50 -0.47 -3.19
CA SER A 107 5.54 -1.58 -3.11
C SER A 107 4.42 -1.44 -4.12
N PHE A 108 3.86 -0.23 -4.28
CA PHE A 108 2.86 0.05 -5.31
C PHE A 108 3.45 -0.01 -6.72
N GLU A 109 4.65 0.55 -6.92
CA GLU A 109 5.34 0.48 -8.22
C GLU A 109 5.55 -0.97 -8.66
N ILE A 110 6.01 -1.84 -7.76
CA ILE A 110 6.23 -3.25 -8.05
C ILE A 110 4.90 -3.94 -8.35
N LEU A 111 3.91 -3.78 -7.47
CA LEU A 111 2.63 -4.47 -7.59
C LEU A 111 1.87 -4.05 -8.86
N LEU A 112 1.84 -2.76 -9.18
CA LEU A 112 1.00 -2.22 -10.25
C LEU A 112 1.70 -2.24 -11.63
N ASN A 113 3.03 -2.07 -11.66
CA ASN A 113 3.73 -1.81 -12.91
C ASN A 113 4.82 -2.85 -13.26
N LYS A 114 5.22 -3.72 -12.31
CA LYS A 114 6.38 -4.60 -12.47
C LYS A 114 6.11 -6.06 -12.08
N THR A 115 4.84 -6.42 -11.97
CA THR A 115 4.42 -7.77 -11.60
C THR A 115 3.39 -8.29 -12.60
N GLU A 116 3.70 -9.40 -13.25
CA GLU A 116 2.72 -10.18 -14.00
C GLU A 116 1.85 -10.97 -13.02
N LEU A 117 0.53 -10.73 -13.04
CA LEU A 117 -0.42 -11.36 -12.13
C LEU A 117 -0.75 -12.77 -12.62
N THR A 118 0.10 -13.73 -12.27
CA THR A 118 -0.04 -15.16 -12.61
C THR A 118 -0.73 -15.95 -11.48
N GLU A 119 -1.15 -17.19 -11.78
CA GLU A 119 -1.71 -18.10 -10.76
C GLU A 119 -0.75 -18.36 -9.59
N ALA A 120 0.56 -18.37 -9.84
CA ALA A 120 1.57 -18.53 -8.80
C ALA A 120 1.47 -17.45 -7.71
N LEU A 121 1.01 -16.25 -8.07
CA LEU A 121 0.80 -15.13 -7.13
C LEU A 121 -0.60 -15.09 -6.50
N ALA A 122 -1.44 -16.13 -6.67
CA ALA A 122 -2.79 -16.17 -6.11
C ALA A 122 -2.84 -15.89 -4.59
N PRO A 123 -1.93 -16.41 -3.72
CA PRO A 123 -1.90 -16.06 -2.30
C PRO A 123 -1.62 -14.57 -2.07
N THR A 124 -0.69 -13.98 -2.81
CA THR A 124 -0.38 -12.55 -2.75
C THR A 124 -1.59 -11.71 -3.15
N LEU A 125 -2.22 -12.03 -4.28
CA LEU A 125 -3.42 -11.34 -4.75
C LEU A 125 -4.59 -11.44 -3.76
N LYS A 126 -4.75 -12.59 -3.10
CA LYS A 126 -5.76 -12.76 -2.06
C LYS A 126 -5.50 -11.83 -0.87
N ARG A 127 -4.23 -11.66 -0.47
CA ARG A 127 -3.84 -10.71 0.58
C ARG A 127 -4.14 -9.27 0.16
N GLU A 128 -3.75 -8.87 -1.03
CA GLU A 128 -3.97 -7.51 -1.55
C GLU A 128 -5.47 -7.18 -1.67
N ARG A 129 -6.28 -8.11 -2.18
CA ARG A 129 -7.74 -7.97 -2.24
C ARG A 129 -8.35 -7.83 -0.83
N LYS A 130 -7.84 -8.57 0.17
CA LYS A 130 -8.28 -8.45 1.56
C LYS A 130 -7.93 -7.08 2.13
N LEU A 131 -6.74 -6.57 1.85
CA LEU A 131 -6.32 -5.23 2.28
C LEU A 131 -7.22 -4.16 1.62
N THR A 132 -7.44 -4.24 0.31
CA THR A 132 -8.36 -3.36 -0.41
C THR A 132 -9.76 -3.36 0.21
N ARG A 133 -10.30 -4.54 0.54
CA ARG A 133 -11.62 -4.63 1.19
C ARG A 133 -11.63 -3.94 2.55
N ARG A 134 -10.61 -4.15 3.38
CA ARG A 134 -10.48 -3.47 4.68
C ARG A 134 -10.44 -1.94 4.55
N ILE A 135 -9.76 -1.42 3.53
CA ILE A 135 -9.73 0.02 3.24
C ILE A 135 -11.15 0.52 2.91
N ILE A 136 -11.84 -0.17 1.99
CA ILE A 136 -13.19 0.20 1.58
C ILE A 136 -14.17 0.13 2.75
N ASP A 137 -14.11 -0.93 3.57
CA ASP A 137 -14.96 -1.10 4.73
C ASP A 137 -14.74 0.01 5.79
N ALA A 138 -13.48 0.38 6.07
CA ALA A 138 -13.16 1.47 7.00
C ALA A 138 -13.65 2.83 6.49
N LEU A 139 -13.44 3.13 5.19
CA LEU A 139 -13.92 4.35 4.58
C LEU A 139 -15.45 4.39 4.51
N SER A 140 -16.11 3.26 4.21
CA SER A 140 -17.57 3.14 4.20
C SER A 140 -18.18 3.42 5.57
N ALA A 141 -17.55 2.92 6.65
CA ALA A 141 -17.98 3.22 8.01
C ALA A 141 -17.88 4.72 8.34
N LEU A 142 -16.81 5.39 7.92
CA LEU A 142 -16.64 6.84 8.09
C LEU A 142 -17.69 7.63 7.29
N VAL A 143 -17.94 7.24 6.04
CA VAL A 143 -18.97 7.88 5.20
C VAL A 143 -20.37 7.71 5.83
N ALA A 144 -20.71 6.49 6.27
CA ALA A 144 -21.99 6.23 6.94
C ALA A 144 -22.16 7.10 8.18
N GLU A 145 -21.12 7.26 8.97
CA GLU A 145 -21.12 8.13 10.15
C GLU A 145 -21.28 9.60 9.76
N ALA A 146 -20.60 10.07 8.72
CA ALA A 146 -20.74 11.44 8.21
C ALA A 146 -22.17 11.73 7.72
N GLN A 147 -22.80 10.76 7.04
CA GLN A 147 -24.21 10.86 6.60
C GLN A 147 -25.14 10.87 7.81
N ARG A 148 -24.92 10.03 8.82
CA ARG A 148 -25.70 10.00 10.06
C ARG A 148 -25.64 11.34 10.82
N GLN A 149 -24.48 12.01 10.77
CA GLN A 149 -24.28 13.36 11.34
C GLN A 149 -24.77 14.48 10.41
N SER A 150 -25.39 14.18 9.26
CA SER A 150 -25.82 15.15 8.24
C SER A 150 -24.68 16.01 7.67
N LEU A 151 -23.46 15.50 7.70
CA LEU A 151 -22.26 16.16 7.15
C LEU A 151 -22.05 15.83 5.66
N LEU A 152 -22.65 14.74 5.19
CA LEU A 152 -22.69 14.33 3.78
C LEU A 152 -24.13 14.03 3.34
N PRO A 153 -24.46 14.24 2.05
CA PRO A 153 -25.73 13.82 1.49
C PRO A 153 -25.93 12.30 1.60
N ALA A 154 -27.15 11.87 1.90
CA ALA A 154 -27.50 10.44 1.95
C ALA A 154 -27.99 9.87 0.60
N ALA A 155 -27.84 10.62 -0.49
CA ALA A 155 -28.27 10.20 -1.83
C ALA A 155 -27.49 9.00 -2.36
N GLN A 156 -26.22 8.90 -2.01
CA GLN A 156 -25.34 7.82 -2.42
C GLN A 156 -25.06 6.86 -1.27
N SER A 157 -24.89 5.55 -1.58
CA SER A 157 -24.53 4.59 -0.53
C SER A 157 -23.16 4.86 0.05
N PRO A 158 -22.91 4.59 1.36
CA PRO A 158 -21.59 4.72 1.96
C PRO A 158 -20.52 3.92 1.22
N GLU A 159 -20.85 2.73 0.72
CA GLU A 159 -19.91 1.88 -0.02
C GLU A 159 -19.54 2.52 -1.38
N SER A 160 -20.50 3.13 -2.09
CA SER A 160 -20.24 3.82 -3.37
C SER A 160 -19.30 5.00 -3.17
N LEU A 161 -19.52 5.81 -2.13
CA LEU A 161 -18.63 6.94 -1.81
C LEU A 161 -17.26 6.46 -1.33
N ALA A 162 -17.18 5.36 -0.56
CA ALA A 162 -15.90 4.75 -0.18
C ALA A 162 -15.12 4.24 -1.39
N LEU A 163 -15.80 3.62 -2.36
CA LEU A 163 -15.20 3.23 -3.64
C LEU A 163 -14.71 4.44 -4.42
N LEU A 164 -15.44 5.55 -4.44
CA LEU A 164 -15.01 6.80 -5.07
C LEU A 164 -13.72 7.32 -4.44
N ILE A 165 -13.64 7.36 -3.10
CA ILE A 165 -12.42 7.76 -2.38
C ILE A 165 -11.25 6.85 -2.78
N TYR A 166 -11.43 5.53 -2.68
CA TYR A 166 -10.39 4.56 -2.99
C TYR A 166 -9.92 4.65 -4.45
N THR A 167 -10.83 4.72 -5.40
CA THR A 167 -10.48 4.79 -6.83
C THR A 167 -9.80 6.10 -7.20
N GLN A 168 -10.18 7.21 -6.56
CA GLN A 168 -9.50 8.49 -6.73
C GLN A 168 -8.05 8.43 -6.22
N LEU A 169 -7.81 7.88 -5.02
CA LEU A 169 -6.47 7.71 -4.47
C LEU A 169 -5.63 6.76 -5.32
N MET A 170 -6.20 5.63 -5.75
CA MET A 170 -5.51 4.70 -6.65
C MET A 170 -5.22 5.29 -8.02
N GLY A 171 -6.15 6.08 -8.57
CA GLY A 171 -5.96 6.78 -9.84
C GLY A 171 -4.80 7.77 -9.79
N VAL A 172 -4.73 8.59 -8.73
CA VAL A 172 -3.61 9.50 -8.49
C VAL A 172 -2.30 8.73 -8.30
N THR A 173 -2.32 7.65 -7.50
CA THR A 173 -1.16 6.79 -7.25
C THR A 173 -0.62 6.21 -8.56
N GLN A 174 -1.47 5.56 -9.34
CA GLN A 174 -1.08 4.93 -10.60
C GLN A 174 -0.57 5.95 -11.63
N SER A 175 -1.27 7.07 -11.79
CA SER A 175 -0.89 8.13 -12.73
C SER A 175 0.48 8.73 -12.39
N TRP A 176 0.72 8.98 -11.10
CA TRP A 176 1.99 9.52 -10.66
C TRP A 176 3.15 8.52 -10.77
N LEU A 177 2.93 7.27 -10.39
CA LEU A 177 3.95 6.21 -10.53
C LEU A 177 4.30 5.93 -11.99
N PHE A 178 3.30 5.98 -12.88
CA PHE A 178 3.51 5.79 -14.32
C PHE A 178 4.28 6.94 -14.96
N ALA A 179 3.98 8.18 -14.58
CA ALA A 179 4.59 9.38 -15.16
C ALA A 179 4.97 10.42 -14.09
N PRO A 180 6.01 10.17 -13.25
CA PRO A 180 6.32 10.99 -12.07
C PRO A 180 6.79 12.41 -12.42
N ARG A 181 7.10 12.66 -13.70
CA ARG A 181 7.46 14.02 -14.20
C ARG A 181 6.25 14.80 -14.72
N LEU A 182 5.08 14.18 -14.86
CA LEU A 182 3.88 14.83 -15.37
C LEU A 182 3.38 15.91 -14.41
N PHE A 183 3.43 15.62 -13.11
CA PHE A 183 3.06 16.57 -12.06
C PHE A 183 3.80 16.26 -10.75
N SER A 184 3.97 17.29 -9.91
CA SER A 184 4.53 17.14 -8.57
C SER A 184 3.44 16.72 -7.59
N LEU A 185 3.42 15.46 -7.20
CA LEU A 185 2.44 14.98 -6.19
C LEU A 185 2.58 15.76 -4.87
N LYS A 186 3.81 16.10 -4.46
CA LYS A 186 4.07 16.91 -3.27
C LYS A 186 3.35 18.26 -3.32
N GLN A 187 3.38 18.95 -4.48
CA GLN A 187 2.75 20.26 -4.65
C GLN A 187 1.24 20.16 -4.87
N GLN A 188 0.76 19.07 -5.49
CA GLN A 188 -0.66 18.88 -5.83
C GLN A 188 -1.46 18.13 -4.76
N ARG A 189 -0.83 17.69 -3.66
CA ARG A 189 -1.49 16.90 -2.62
C ARG A 189 -2.75 17.58 -2.08
N SER A 190 -2.64 18.83 -1.66
CA SER A 190 -3.77 19.59 -1.11
C SER A 190 -4.91 19.70 -2.13
N PHE A 191 -4.59 19.99 -3.40
CA PHE A 191 -5.58 20.04 -4.48
C PHE A 191 -6.35 18.74 -4.61
N PHE A 192 -5.67 17.58 -4.64
CA PHE A 192 -6.35 16.29 -4.75
C PHE A 192 -7.24 15.99 -3.56
N VAL A 193 -6.81 16.31 -2.34
CA VAL A 193 -7.59 16.11 -1.11
C VAL A 193 -8.83 17.02 -1.09
N GLU A 194 -8.67 18.31 -1.41
CA GLU A 194 -9.78 19.28 -1.48
C GLU A 194 -10.81 18.89 -2.55
N ARG A 195 -10.35 18.42 -3.74
CA ARG A 195 -11.25 17.98 -4.79
C ARG A 195 -12.00 16.69 -4.42
N LEU A 196 -11.36 15.78 -3.71
CA LEU A 196 -12.01 14.61 -3.15
C LEU A 196 -13.15 15.01 -2.21
N GLN A 197 -12.92 15.93 -1.28
CA GLN A 197 -13.95 16.43 -0.36
C GLN A 197 -15.12 17.10 -1.11
N ALA A 198 -14.82 17.89 -2.13
CA ALA A 198 -15.84 18.52 -2.96
C ALA A 198 -16.69 17.49 -3.69
N LEU A 199 -16.09 16.41 -4.22
CA LEU A 199 -16.80 15.32 -4.88
C LEU A 199 -17.77 14.58 -3.92
N LEU A 200 -17.38 14.39 -2.66
CA LEU A 200 -18.22 13.73 -1.66
C LEU A 200 -19.45 14.56 -1.26
N SER A 201 -19.40 15.88 -1.44
CA SER A 201 -20.47 16.81 -1.09
C SER A 201 -21.48 17.06 -2.22
N LEU A 202 -21.26 16.46 -3.39
CA LEU A 202 -22.21 16.56 -4.50
C LEU A 202 -23.48 15.74 -4.21
N PRO A 203 -24.65 16.26 -4.57
CA PRO A 203 -25.95 15.58 -4.37
C PRO A 203 -26.09 14.31 -5.22
#